data_0477a778a1b9b2103336890bd6a95be2
#
_entry.id   0477a778a1b9b2103336890bd6a95be2
#
_cell.length_a   1.000
_cell.length_b   1.000
_cell.length_c   1.000
_cell.angle_alpha   90.00
_cell.angle_beta   90.00
_cell.angle_gamma   90.00
#
_symmetry.space_group_name_H-M   'P 1'
#
loop_
_entity.id
_entity.type
_entity.pdbx_description
1 polymer ?
#
loop_
_entity_poly.entity_id
_entity_poly.type
_entity_poly.pdbx_seq_one_letter_code
_entity_poly.pdbx_strand_id
1 'polypeptide(L)'
;MAGYTDCTRHGIILGLIRASMGAAMPERVRSGLGDFLRSRREKLSPKSVGLTDGRRRRTAGLRREEVAELAGIGVDWYIRMEQGRSVNPSATTIDALARALKLSKVEHVHLKALGGTTDRRSFARETVPDSLKRTIDAIKSPAYITGRRWDLLAWNAAAQSIFGFGQLAEDDRNTLVSMLLRPEAKSLFGSSWADQAKRMVAQFRATHDLWADDPAFASLLRRLREGCPEF
;
A
#
# COMPACT_ATOMS: atom_id res chain seq x y z
N MET A 1 -16.73 13.00 -37.54
CA MET A 1 -16.30 14.07 -36.62
C MET A 1 -17.42 14.29 -35.64
N ALA A 2 -17.39 13.64 -34.49
CA ALA A 2 -18.36 13.88 -33.44
C ALA A 2 -17.54 14.05 -32.14
N GLY A 3 -17.73 15.19 -31.51
CA GLY A 3 -16.87 15.78 -30.49
C GLY A 3 -16.70 14.99 -29.21
N TYR A 4 -15.47 14.82 -28.86
CA TYR A 4 -15.00 14.49 -27.54
C TYR A 4 -14.93 15.79 -26.71
N THR A 5 -16.07 16.29 -26.29
CA THR A 5 -16.11 17.41 -25.34
C THR A 5 -16.83 16.95 -24.09
N ASP A 6 -16.11 17.11 -22.99
CA ASP A 6 -16.62 17.14 -21.62
C ASP A 6 -16.64 15.82 -20.82
N CYS A 7 -15.47 15.19 -20.66
CA CYS A 7 -15.28 14.13 -19.66
C CYS A 7 -15.01 14.65 -18.24
N THR A 8 -15.01 15.98 -18.04
CA THR A 8 -14.65 16.61 -16.75
C THR A 8 -15.85 16.88 -15.83
N ARG A 9 -17.11 16.72 -16.29
CA ARG A 9 -18.31 17.01 -15.49
C ARG A 9 -19.04 15.80 -14.93
N HIS A 10 -18.77 14.60 -15.41
CA HIS A 10 -19.31 13.40 -14.78
C HIS A 10 -18.13 12.70 -14.11
N GLY A 11 -18.09 12.79 -12.78
CA GLY A 11 -17.12 12.06 -11.99
C GLY A 11 -17.10 10.61 -12.46
N ILE A 12 -16.02 10.23 -13.14
CA ILE A 12 -15.72 8.82 -13.36
C ILE A 12 -15.56 8.26 -11.97
N ILE A 13 -16.63 7.70 -11.41
CA ILE A 13 -16.54 6.85 -10.23
C ILE A 13 -15.77 5.64 -10.73
N LEU A 14 -14.43 5.73 -10.62
CA LEU A 14 -13.56 4.59 -10.69
C LEU A 14 -13.96 3.72 -9.49
N GLY A 15 -14.95 2.85 -9.70
CA GLY A 15 -15.36 1.87 -8.72
C GLY A 15 -14.23 0.88 -8.49
N LEU A 16 -13.28 1.26 -7.64
CA LEU A 16 -12.23 0.37 -7.16
C LEU A 16 -12.88 -0.64 -6.22
N ILE A 17 -13.48 -1.71 -6.74
CA ILE A 17 -13.84 -2.87 -5.94
C ILE A 17 -12.52 -3.59 -5.64
N ARG A 18 -11.91 -3.19 -4.55
CA ARG A 18 -10.71 -3.83 -4.03
C ARG A 18 -11.11 -5.14 -3.37
N ALA A 19 -10.87 -6.27 -4.02
CA ALA A 19 -10.99 -7.58 -3.40
C ALA A 19 -9.92 -7.72 -2.30
N SER A 20 -10.23 -7.21 -1.11
CA SER A 20 -9.39 -7.37 0.08
C SER A 20 -9.74 -8.69 0.76
N MET A 21 -9.30 -9.81 0.19
CA MET A 21 -9.27 -11.09 0.91
C MET A 21 -7.87 -11.30 1.48
N GLY A 22 -7.45 -10.40 2.37
CA GLY A 22 -6.37 -10.66 3.29
C GLY A 22 -6.94 -11.35 4.51
N ALA A 23 -6.46 -12.55 4.84
CA ALA A 23 -6.71 -13.13 6.15
C ALA A 23 -6.18 -12.13 7.18
N ALA A 24 -7.08 -11.40 7.84
CA ALA A 24 -6.73 -10.50 8.91
C ALA A 24 -6.08 -11.32 10.03
N MET A 25 -4.95 -10.86 10.56
CA MET A 25 -4.36 -11.45 11.76
C MET A 25 -5.42 -11.51 12.88
N PRO A 26 -5.44 -12.59 13.69
CA PRO A 26 -6.34 -12.69 14.82
C PRO A 26 -6.24 -11.45 15.73
N GLU A 27 -7.35 -10.95 16.23
CA GLU A 27 -7.43 -9.72 17.03
C GLU A 27 -6.51 -9.73 18.26
N ARG A 28 -6.34 -10.89 18.90
CA ARG A 28 -5.41 -11.08 20.04
C ARG A 28 -3.95 -10.85 19.67
N VAL A 29 -3.53 -11.23 18.46
CA VAL A 29 -2.14 -11.02 17.98
C VAL A 29 -1.90 -9.57 17.66
N ARG A 30 -2.89 -8.88 17.10
CA ARG A 30 -2.83 -7.45 16.79
C ARG A 30 -2.74 -6.56 18.03
N SER A 31 -3.50 -6.88 19.08
CA SER A 31 -3.39 -6.18 20.37
C SER A 31 -2.01 -6.41 21.00
N GLY A 32 -1.47 -7.62 20.92
CA GLY A 32 -0.14 -7.95 21.44
C GLY A 32 0.99 -7.18 20.77
N LEU A 33 0.95 -7.00 19.44
CA LEU A 33 1.92 -6.16 18.72
C LEU A 33 1.84 -4.70 19.16
N GLY A 34 0.64 -4.14 19.21
CA GLY A 34 0.42 -2.74 19.61
C GLY A 34 0.88 -2.46 21.03
N ASP A 35 0.51 -3.33 21.98
CA ASP A 35 0.88 -3.22 23.38
C ASP A 35 2.41 -3.35 23.58
N PHE A 36 3.04 -4.27 22.83
CA PHE A 36 4.49 -4.43 22.86
C PHE A 36 5.20 -3.17 22.36
N LEU A 37 4.83 -2.64 21.18
CA LEU A 37 5.41 -1.43 20.62
C LEU A 37 5.26 -0.24 21.57
N ARG A 38 4.05 -0.03 22.12
CA ARG A 38 3.78 1.03 23.11
C ARG A 38 4.66 0.89 24.32
N SER A 39 4.73 -0.30 24.92
CA SER A 39 5.54 -0.57 26.12
C SER A 39 7.01 -0.24 25.87
N ARG A 40 7.57 -0.59 24.71
CA ARG A 40 8.99 -0.34 24.37
C ARG A 40 9.23 1.15 24.09
N ARG A 41 8.34 1.83 23.39
CA ARG A 41 8.40 3.27 23.14
C ARG A 41 8.39 4.07 24.45
N GLU A 42 7.50 3.72 25.38
CA GLU A 42 7.35 4.45 26.64
C GLU A 42 8.53 4.26 27.59
N LYS A 43 9.24 3.13 27.50
CA LYS A 43 10.45 2.83 28.30
C LYS A 43 11.72 3.46 27.77
N LEU A 44 11.77 3.80 26.48
CA LEU A 44 12.99 4.28 25.84
C LEU A 44 13.14 5.79 25.99
N SER A 45 14.19 6.24 26.68
CA SER A 45 14.41 7.68 26.84
C SER A 45 14.90 8.32 25.54
N PRO A 46 14.50 9.56 25.22
CA PRO A 46 14.95 10.28 24.04
C PRO A 46 16.47 10.40 23.93
N LYS A 47 17.12 10.66 25.06
CA LYS A 47 18.58 10.74 25.12
C LYS A 47 19.25 9.47 24.65
N SER A 48 18.67 8.31 24.94
CA SER A 48 19.22 7.03 24.54
C SER A 48 19.28 6.82 23.03
N VAL A 49 18.45 7.52 22.25
CA VAL A 49 18.39 7.47 20.78
C VAL A 49 18.97 8.75 20.11
N GLY A 50 19.66 9.59 20.87
CA GLY A 50 20.30 10.80 20.33
C GLY A 50 19.38 12.00 20.18
N LEU A 51 18.16 11.94 20.71
CA LEU A 51 17.23 13.08 20.66
C LEU A 51 17.43 13.98 21.89
N THR A 52 17.33 15.30 21.66
CA THR A 52 17.42 16.31 22.73
C THR A 52 16.09 16.40 23.50
N ASP A 53 16.19 16.51 24.83
CA ASP A 53 15.01 16.77 25.66
C ASP A 53 14.49 18.19 25.38
N GLY A 54 13.41 18.29 24.64
CA GLY A 54 12.69 19.56 24.47
C GLY A 54 12.10 20.04 25.81
N ARG A 55 12.17 21.34 26.08
CA ARG A 55 11.80 22.03 27.36
C ARG A 55 10.37 21.74 27.89
N ARG A 56 9.49 21.06 27.16
CA ARG A 56 8.09 20.77 27.56
C ARG A 56 7.66 19.36 27.14
N ARG A 57 8.28 18.35 27.74
CA ARG A 57 7.90 16.96 27.47
C ARG A 57 6.86 16.48 28.49
N ARG A 58 5.67 16.09 28.02
CA ARG A 58 4.62 15.49 28.87
C ARG A 58 4.75 13.97 29.03
N THR A 59 5.60 13.32 28.21
CA THR A 59 5.83 11.87 28.19
C THR A 59 7.28 11.58 28.53
N ALA A 60 7.52 10.63 29.41
CA ALA A 60 8.86 10.19 29.82
C ALA A 60 9.59 9.44 28.68
N GLY A 61 8.85 8.72 27.82
CA GLY A 61 9.37 7.94 26.72
C GLY A 61 9.38 8.68 25.37
N LEU A 62 9.65 7.96 24.30
CA LEU A 62 9.60 8.48 22.93
C LEU A 62 8.15 8.82 22.52
N ARG A 63 8.01 9.85 21.69
CA ARG A 63 6.75 10.14 21.00
C ARG A 63 6.58 9.20 19.81
N ARG A 64 5.34 9.04 19.33
CA ARG A 64 5.03 8.21 18.15
C ARG A 64 5.75 8.70 16.90
N GLU A 65 5.77 10.03 16.73
CA GLU A 65 6.45 10.70 15.63
C GLU A 65 7.95 10.42 15.64
N GLU A 66 8.58 10.42 16.81
CA GLU A 66 10.01 10.14 16.98
C GLU A 66 10.35 8.69 16.62
N VAL A 67 9.52 7.73 17.02
CA VAL A 67 9.73 6.32 16.64
C VAL A 67 9.55 6.13 15.13
N ALA A 68 8.53 6.76 14.54
CA ALA A 68 8.27 6.68 13.11
C ALA A 68 9.44 7.25 12.29
N GLU A 69 9.97 8.41 12.71
CA GLU A 69 11.15 9.04 12.10
C GLU A 69 12.40 8.17 12.22
N LEU A 70 12.70 7.66 13.41
CA LEU A 70 13.85 6.76 13.66
C LEU A 70 13.76 5.45 12.87
N ALA A 71 12.54 4.95 12.64
CA ALA A 71 12.29 3.74 11.88
C ALA A 71 12.17 3.99 10.36
N GLY A 72 12.08 5.26 9.92
CA GLY A 72 11.89 5.62 8.51
C GLY A 72 10.52 5.22 7.96
N ILE A 73 9.47 5.25 8.80
CA ILE A 73 8.09 4.87 8.43
C ILE A 73 7.12 6.04 8.63
N GLY A 74 5.95 5.95 7.98
CA GLY A 74 4.90 6.97 8.16
C GLY A 74 4.34 6.97 9.59
N VAL A 75 4.13 8.18 10.16
CA VAL A 75 3.60 8.36 11.53
C VAL A 75 2.22 7.72 11.68
N ASP A 76 1.31 7.95 10.73
CA ASP A 76 -0.05 7.37 10.74
C ASP A 76 -0.02 5.85 10.71
N TRP A 77 0.96 5.28 10.01
CA TRP A 77 1.13 3.84 9.92
C TRP A 77 1.62 3.25 11.24
N TYR A 78 2.59 3.90 11.91
CA TYR A 78 3.03 3.53 13.25
C TYR A 78 1.88 3.62 14.27
N ILE A 79 1.09 4.70 14.22
CA ILE A 79 -0.09 4.89 15.09
C ILE A 79 -1.09 3.72 14.92
N ARG A 80 -1.37 3.31 13.68
CA ARG A 80 -2.27 2.18 13.39
C ARG A 80 -1.74 0.87 13.97
N MET A 81 -0.43 0.60 13.86
CA MET A 81 0.19 -0.58 14.48
C MET A 81 0.05 -0.56 16.00
N GLU A 82 0.39 0.56 16.64
CA GLU A 82 0.30 0.70 18.09
C GLU A 82 -1.14 0.59 18.62
N GLN A 83 -2.13 0.98 17.80
CA GLN A 83 -3.54 0.84 18.11
C GLN A 83 -4.11 -0.57 17.80
N GLY A 84 -3.31 -1.51 17.36
CA GLY A 84 -3.78 -2.85 16.98
C GLY A 84 -4.69 -2.87 15.76
N ARG A 85 -4.73 -1.79 14.96
CA ARG A 85 -5.50 -1.77 13.73
C ARG A 85 -4.89 -2.71 12.69
N SER A 86 -5.69 -3.13 11.71
CA SER A 86 -5.29 -4.10 10.69
C SER A 86 -4.14 -3.59 9.81
N VAL A 87 -2.91 -3.80 10.26
CA VAL A 87 -1.67 -3.56 9.52
C VAL A 87 -0.81 -4.81 9.60
N ASN A 88 -0.19 -5.18 8.48
CA ASN A 88 0.78 -6.27 8.44
C ASN A 88 2.14 -5.62 8.13
N PRO A 89 3.01 -5.42 9.13
CA PRO A 89 4.34 -4.88 8.89
C PRO A 89 5.19 -5.87 8.09
N SER A 90 6.01 -5.36 7.16
CA SER A 90 7.01 -6.17 6.47
C SER A 90 8.14 -6.57 7.43
N ALA A 91 8.94 -7.58 7.05
CA ALA A 91 10.12 -7.96 7.82
C ALA A 91 11.09 -6.78 7.96
N THR A 92 11.29 -6.01 6.90
CA THR A 92 12.12 -4.79 6.90
C THR A 92 11.60 -3.73 7.85
N THR A 93 10.29 -3.54 7.94
CA THR A 93 9.66 -2.63 8.89
C THR A 93 9.86 -3.10 10.33
N ILE A 94 9.67 -4.39 10.60
CA ILE A 94 9.92 -4.99 11.92
C ILE A 94 11.38 -4.81 12.32
N ASP A 95 12.32 -5.04 11.39
CA ASP A 95 13.76 -4.85 11.63
C ASP A 95 14.11 -3.37 11.87
N ALA A 96 13.45 -2.43 11.16
CA ALA A 96 13.61 -1.00 11.37
C ALA A 96 13.08 -0.55 12.74
N LEU A 97 11.89 -1.03 13.13
CA LEU A 97 11.32 -0.79 14.46
C LEU A 97 12.18 -1.37 15.58
N ALA A 98 12.74 -2.57 15.38
CA ALA A 98 13.63 -3.19 16.35
C ALA A 98 14.90 -2.34 16.59
N ARG A 99 15.47 -1.76 15.53
CA ARG A 99 16.60 -0.84 15.62
C ARG A 99 16.21 0.48 16.30
N ALA A 100 15.10 1.09 15.87
CA ALA A 100 14.61 2.36 16.41
C ALA A 100 14.31 2.26 17.92
N LEU A 101 13.73 1.15 18.33
CA LEU A 101 13.37 0.87 19.73
C LEU A 101 14.52 0.21 20.54
N LYS A 102 15.70 0.04 19.93
CA LYS A 102 16.88 -0.60 20.55
C LYS A 102 16.59 -1.94 21.22
N LEU A 103 15.79 -2.77 20.54
CA LEU A 103 15.40 -4.07 21.06
C LEU A 103 16.58 -5.04 21.16
N SER A 104 16.61 -5.83 22.22
CA SER A 104 17.51 -6.98 22.33
C SER A 104 17.17 -8.04 21.29
N LYS A 105 18.08 -9.01 21.07
CA LYS A 105 17.84 -10.13 20.13
C LYS A 105 16.56 -10.91 20.48
N VAL A 106 16.30 -11.14 21.76
CA VAL A 106 15.10 -11.86 22.23
C VAL A 106 13.83 -11.06 21.94
N GLU A 107 13.85 -9.76 22.23
CA GLU A 107 12.73 -8.85 21.97
C GLU A 107 12.45 -8.68 20.47
N HIS A 108 13.51 -8.68 19.65
CA HIS A 108 13.38 -8.62 18.19
C HIS A 108 12.71 -9.90 17.65
N VAL A 109 13.11 -11.09 18.11
CA VAL A 109 12.44 -12.36 17.75
C VAL A 109 10.96 -12.33 18.18
N HIS A 110 10.69 -11.83 19.39
CA HIS A 110 9.31 -11.68 19.88
C HIS A 110 8.51 -10.70 19.01
N LEU A 111 9.08 -9.54 18.64
CA LEU A 111 8.44 -8.58 17.74
C LEU A 111 8.15 -9.20 16.37
N LYS A 112 9.06 -10.00 15.80
CA LYS A 112 8.84 -10.77 14.56
C LYS A 112 7.65 -11.73 14.68
N ALA A 113 7.56 -12.45 15.77
CA ALA A 113 6.46 -13.37 16.03
C ALA A 113 5.12 -12.62 16.15
N LEU A 114 5.08 -11.50 16.87
CA LEU A 114 3.89 -10.64 17.00
C LEU A 114 3.51 -9.96 15.68
N GLY A 115 4.50 -9.59 14.86
CA GLY A 115 4.28 -9.00 13.53
C GLY A 115 3.81 -9.98 12.47
N GLY A 116 3.78 -11.29 12.79
CA GLY A 116 3.38 -12.32 11.81
C GLY A 116 4.38 -12.51 10.67
N THR A 117 5.62 -12.02 10.82
CA THR A 117 6.67 -12.04 9.77
C THR A 117 7.41 -13.38 9.66
N THR A 118 6.98 -14.38 10.41
CA THR A 118 7.57 -15.74 10.36
C THR A 118 7.20 -16.50 9.11
N ASP A 119 6.17 -16.07 8.38
CA ASP A 119 5.78 -16.67 7.11
C ASP A 119 5.99 -15.64 6.00
N ARG A 120 7.01 -15.82 5.17
CA ARG A 120 7.17 -15.09 3.90
C ARG A 120 6.00 -15.46 3.02
N ARG A 121 4.91 -14.70 3.11
CA ARG A 121 3.81 -14.85 2.16
C ARG A 121 4.34 -14.44 0.80
N SER A 122 4.65 -15.42 -0.02
CA SER A 122 4.87 -15.19 -1.44
C SER A 122 3.58 -14.62 -2.04
N PHE A 123 3.70 -13.53 -2.79
CA PHE A 123 2.58 -12.99 -3.53
C PHE A 123 2.14 -14.02 -4.59
N ALA A 124 0.87 -14.39 -4.53
CA ALA A 124 0.21 -15.10 -5.61
C ALA A 124 -0.84 -14.19 -6.23
N ARG A 125 -0.87 -14.13 -7.57
CA ARG A 125 -1.87 -13.35 -8.30
C ARG A 125 -3.27 -13.87 -7.94
N GLU A 126 -4.15 -12.97 -7.55
CA GLU A 126 -5.49 -13.31 -7.15
C GLU A 126 -6.34 -13.73 -8.34
N THR A 127 -7.30 -14.62 -8.09
CA THR A 127 -8.35 -14.97 -9.04
C THR A 127 -9.64 -14.24 -8.69
N VAL A 128 -10.41 -13.87 -9.71
CA VAL A 128 -11.69 -13.19 -9.52
C VAL A 128 -12.80 -14.24 -9.54
N PRO A 129 -13.62 -14.34 -8.46
CA PRO A 129 -14.79 -15.19 -8.46
C PRO A 129 -15.78 -14.81 -9.57
N ASP A 130 -16.46 -15.80 -10.15
CA ASP A 130 -17.41 -15.55 -11.24
C ASP A 130 -18.60 -14.68 -10.82
N SER A 131 -18.97 -14.67 -9.54
CA SER A 131 -19.98 -13.76 -9.01
C SER A 131 -19.56 -12.30 -9.16
N LEU A 132 -18.28 -11.96 -8.88
CA LEU A 132 -17.76 -10.61 -9.05
C LEU A 132 -17.64 -10.23 -10.53
N LYS A 133 -17.26 -11.16 -11.41
CA LYS A 133 -17.25 -10.90 -12.87
C LYS A 133 -18.66 -10.54 -13.35
N ARG A 134 -19.66 -11.34 -12.99
CA ARG A 134 -21.07 -11.03 -13.35
C ARG A 134 -21.52 -9.68 -12.80
N THR A 135 -21.06 -9.30 -11.60
CA THR A 135 -21.39 -8.01 -11.01
C THR A 135 -20.83 -6.87 -11.83
N ILE A 136 -19.57 -6.90 -12.25
CA ILE A 136 -18.98 -5.82 -13.06
C ILE A 136 -19.58 -5.80 -14.48
N ASP A 137 -19.95 -6.95 -15.05
CA ASP A 137 -20.57 -7.04 -16.37
C ASP A 137 -21.99 -6.41 -16.38
N ALA A 138 -22.68 -6.44 -15.25
CA ALA A 138 -23.97 -5.76 -15.08
C ALA A 138 -23.86 -4.23 -14.97
N ILE A 139 -22.68 -3.69 -14.74
CA ILE A 139 -22.42 -2.25 -14.64
C ILE A 139 -22.28 -1.65 -16.04
N LYS A 140 -23.13 -0.66 -16.37
CA LYS A 140 -23.08 0.03 -17.68
C LYS A 140 -21.87 0.97 -17.81
N SER A 141 -21.40 1.52 -16.72
CA SER A 141 -20.20 2.37 -16.67
C SER A 141 -18.93 1.51 -16.72
N PRO A 142 -17.77 2.08 -17.14
CA PRO A 142 -16.50 1.39 -17.11
C PRO A 142 -16.19 0.88 -15.70
N ALA A 143 -15.98 -0.44 -15.57
CA ALA A 143 -15.70 -1.08 -14.29
C ALA A 143 -14.61 -2.16 -14.47
N TYR A 144 -13.72 -2.24 -13.49
CA TYR A 144 -12.66 -3.25 -13.47
C TYR A 144 -12.28 -3.63 -12.04
N ILE A 145 -11.65 -4.80 -11.89
CA ILE A 145 -11.18 -5.34 -10.62
C ILE A 145 -9.67 -5.39 -10.65
N THR A 146 -9.03 -4.89 -9.60
CA THR A 146 -7.59 -5.00 -9.41
C THR A 146 -7.25 -5.86 -8.21
N GLY A 147 -6.12 -6.60 -8.31
CA GLY A 147 -5.51 -7.30 -7.19
C GLY A 147 -4.71 -6.38 -6.26
N ARG A 148 -4.02 -6.97 -5.29
CA ARG A 148 -3.20 -6.24 -4.30
C ARG A 148 -2.01 -5.53 -4.92
N ARG A 149 -1.40 -6.12 -5.96
CA ARG A 149 -0.32 -5.51 -6.74
C ARG A 149 -0.82 -4.53 -7.79
N TRP A 150 -2.13 -4.26 -7.82
CA TRP A 150 -2.81 -3.42 -8.82
C TRP A 150 -2.84 -4.02 -10.23
N ASP A 151 -2.63 -5.33 -10.34
CA ASP A 151 -2.85 -6.07 -11.57
C ASP A 151 -4.35 -6.05 -11.93
N LEU A 152 -4.63 -5.84 -13.21
CA LEU A 152 -5.97 -5.93 -13.77
C LEU A 152 -6.37 -7.41 -13.82
N LEU A 153 -7.40 -7.77 -13.06
CA LEU A 153 -7.87 -9.14 -12.93
C LEU A 153 -9.13 -9.41 -13.76
N ALA A 154 -10.02 -8.42 -13.85
CA ALA A 154 -11.23 -8.49 -14.69
C ALA A 154 -11.70 -7.08 -15.04
N TRP A 155 -12.43 -6.94 -16.14
CA TRP A 155 -13.03 -5.67 -16.59
C TRP A 155 -14.25 -5.94 -17.46
N ASN A 156 -15.19 -5.00 -17.50
CA ASN A 156 -16.37 -5.09 -18.35
C ASN A 156 -16.14 -4.54 -19.76
N ALA A 157 -17.12 -4.70 -20.65
CA ALA A 157 -17.05 -4.24 -22.03
C ALA A 157 -16.86 -2.71 -22.13
N ALA A 158 -17.47 -1.93 -21.24
CA ALA A 158 -17.31 -0.47 -21.24
C ALA A 158 -15.89 -0.05 -20.88
N ALA A 159 -15.25 -0.72 -19.89
CA ALA A 159 -13.85 -0.49 -19.57
C ALA A 159 -12.92 -0.95 -20.70
N GLN A 160 -13.25 -2.08 -21.36
CA GLN A 160 -12.51 -2.55 -22.54
C GLN A 160 -12.52 -1.52 -23.66
N SER A 161 -13.66 -0.90 -23.95
CA SER A 161 -13.79 0.08 -25.03
C SER A 161 -12.97 1.35 -24.78
N ILE A 162 -12.80 1.76 -23.54
CA ILE A 162 -12.10 3.01 -23.20
C ILE A 162 -10.59 2.76 -23.01
N PHE A 163 -10.23 1.72 -22.28
CA PHE A 163 -8.85 1.50 -21.84
C PHE A 163 -8.09 0.47 -22.67
N GLY A 164 -8.79 -0.35 -23.45
CA GLY A 164 -8.16 -1.38 -24.29
C GLY A 164 -7.41 -2.47 -23.50
N PHE A 165 -7.84 -2.81 -22.29
CA PHE A 165 -7.12 -3.74 -21.41
C PHE A 165 -6.84 -5.12 -22.02
N GLY A 166 -7.75 -5.62 -22.88
CA GLY A 166 -7.60 -6.92 -23.53
C GLY A 166 -6.46 -6.98 -24.55
N GLN A 167 -6.07 -5.84 -25.13
CA GLN A 167 -4.96 -5.76 -26.08
C GLN A 167 -3.58 -5.66 -25.37
N LEU A 168 -3.58 -5.48 -24.04
CA LEU A 168 -2.33 -5.40 -23.30
C LEU A 168 -1.69 -6.78 -23.14
N ALA A 169 -0.37 -6.83 -23.24
CA ALA A 169 0.40 -7.98 -22.80
C ALA A 169 0.10 -8.26 -21.30
N GLU A 170 0.25 -9.50 -20.87
CA GLU A 170 -0.10 -9.91 -19.52
C GLU A 170 0.66 -9.08 -18.45
N ASP A 171 1.93 -8.85 -18.67
CA ASP A 171 2.79 -8.05 -17.79
C ASP A 171 2.42 -6.56 -17.76
N ASP A 172 1.70 -6.07 -18.78
CA ASP A 172 1.23 -4.69 -18.87
C ASP A 172 -0.16 -4.49 -18.25
N ARG A 173 -0.85 -5.58 -17.91
CA ARG A 173 -2.17 -5.55 -17.25
C ARG A 173 -2.07 -5.16 -15.79
N ASN A 174 -1.54 -3.96 -15.55
CA ASN A 174 -1.41 -3.35 -14.24
C ASN A 174 -1.80 -1.88 -14.35
N THR A 175 -2.62 -1.38 -13.42
CA THR A 175 -3.15 -0.02 -13.51
C THR A 175 -2.10 1.06 -13.32
N LEU A 176 -1.03 0.80 -12.53
CA LEU A 176 0.10 1.74 -12.40
C LEU A 176 0.94 1.77 -13.68
N VAL A 177 1.22 0.60 -14.27
CA VAL A 177 1.91 0.52 -15.57
C VAL A 177 1.10 1.26 -16.63
N SER A 178 -0.21 1.03 -16.67
CA SER A 178 -1.10 1.73 -17.61
C SER A 178 -1.10 3.25 -17.40
N MET A 179 -1.12 3.72 -16.16
CA MET A 179 -1.18 5.16 -15.84
C MET A 179 0.16 5.86 -16.07
N LEU A 180 1.27 5.24 -15.68
CA LEU A 180 2.58 5.90 -15.63
C LEU A 180 3.43 5.68 -16.87
N LEU A 181 3.35 4.50 -17.50
CA LEU A 181 4.26 4.13 -18.59
C LEU A 181 3.62 4.21 -19.97
N ARG A 182 2.27 4.30 -20.07
CA ARG A 182 1.61 4.35 -21.37
C ARG A 182 1.28 5.78 -21.80
N PRO A 183 1.69 6.18 -23.03
CA PRO A 183 1.39 7.53 -23.55
C PRO A 183 -0.10 7.83 -23.63
N GLU A 184 -0.93 6.81 -23.88
CA GLU A 184 -2.38 6.92 -24.02
C GLU A 184 -3.03 7.43 -22.72
N ALA A 185 -2.44 7.13 -21.56
CA ALA A 185 -2.95 7.64 -20.28
C ALA A 185 -2.87 9.17 -20.22
N LYS A 186 -1.76 9.78 -20.67
CA LYS A 186 -1.63 11.25 -20.72
C LYS A 186 -2.67 11.87 -21.66
N SER A 187 -2.93 11.25 -22.80
CA SER A 187 -3.95 11.71 -23.75
C SER A 187 -5.37 11.56 -23.19
N LEU A 188 -5.65 10.47 -22.48
CA LEU A 188 -6.97 10.18 -21.91
C LEU A 188 -7.32 11.11 -20.74
N PHE A 189 -6.38 11.36 -19.84
CA PHE A 189 -6.58 12.16 -18.63
C PHE A 189 -6.23 13.65 -18.82
N GLY A 190 -5.54 14.02 -19.91
CA GLY A 190 -5.18 15.40 -20.23
C GLY A 190 -4.46 16.10 -19.06
N SER A 191 -4.89 17.31 -18.74
CA SER A 191 -4.31 18.12 -17.64
C SER A 191 -4.48 17.49 -16.26
N SER A 192 -5.43 16.58 -16.06
CA SER A 192 -5.64 15.91 -14.77
C SER A 192 -4.73 14.69 -14.55
N TRP A 193 -3.94 14.29 -15.55
CA TRP A 193 -3.09 13.09 -15.49
C TRP A 193 -2.12 13.12 -14.30
N ALA A 194 -1.40 14.22 -14.12
CA ALA A 194 -0.39 14.32 -13.06
C ALA A 194 -0.99 14.16 -11.65
N ASP A 195 -2.14 14.76 -11.39
CA ASP A 195 -2.81 14.67 -10.10
C ASP A 195 -3.39 13.26 -9.87
N GLN A 196 -3.94 12.64 -10.90
CA GLN A 196 -4.40 11.25 -10.81
C GLN A 196 -3.24 10.28 -10.58
N ALA A 197 -2.14 10.42 -11.30
CA ALA A 197 -0.93 9.63 -11.13
C ALA A 197 -0.38 9.73 -9.69
N LYS A 198 -0.25 10.96 -9.15
CA LYS A 198 0.18 11.17 -7.76
C LYS A 198 -0.72 10.49 -6.74
N ARG A 199 -2.06 10.59 -6.91
CA ARG A 199 -3.02 9.91 -6.02
C ARG A 199 -2.89 8.41 -6.09
N MET A 200 -2.74 7.83 -7.29
CA MET A 200 -2.56 6.40 -7.46
C MET A 200 -1.27 5.91 -6.81
N VAL A 201 -0.16 6.62 -7.00
CA VAL A 201 1.12 6.29 -6.35
C VAL A 201 1.02 6.35 -4.83
N ALA A 202 0.38 7.39 -4.28
CA ALA A 202 0.19 7.51 -2.83
C ALA A 202 -0.65 6.36 -2.26
N GLN A 203 -1.72 5.95 -2.96
CA GLN A 203 -2.53 4.80 -2.56
C GLN A 203 -1.76 3.47 -2.68
N PHE A 204 -0.95 3.32 -3.72
CA PHE A 204 -0.13 2.12 -3.90
C PHE A 204 0.92 1.96 -2.81
N ARG A 205 1.58 3.03 -2.40
CA ARG A 205 2.58 3.01 -1.31
C ARG A 205 2.00 2.37 -0.05
N ALA A 206 0.78 2.75 0.34
CA ALA A 206 0.11 2.15 1.50
C ALA A 206 -0.13 0.64 1.37
N THR A 207 -0.20 0.10 0.15
CA THR A 207 -0.33 -1.34 -0.11
C THR A 207 1.02 -2.01 -0.24
N HIS A 208 1.97 -1.34 -0.90
CA HIS A 208 3.32 -1.83 -1.11
C HIS A 208 4.05 -2.12 0.21
N ASP A 209 3.89 -1.27 1.22
CA ASP A 209 4.53 -1.45 2.53
C ASP A 209 4.21 -2.81 3.18
N LEU A 210 3.10 -3.42 2.80
CA LEU A 210 2.71 -4.77 3.25
C LEU A 210 3.48 -5.90 2.53
N TRP A 211 4.10 -5.61 1.37
CA TRP A 211 4.71 -6.57 0.46
C TRP A 211 6.12 -6.15 0.01
N ALA A 212 6.77 -5.27 0.78
CA ALA A 212 8.04 -4.65 0.38
C ALA A 212 9.15 -5.68 0.07
N ASP A 213 9.12 -6.85 0.72
CA ASP A 213 10.09 -7.93 0.52
C ASP A 213 9.69 -8.96 -0.55
N ASP A 214 8.52 -8.78 -1.19
CA ASP A 214 8.05 -9.73 -2.20
C ASP A 214 8.67 -9.43 -3.57
N PRO A 215 9.28 -10.44 -4.24
CA PRO A 215 9.95 -10.24 -5.53
C PRO A 215 9.05 -9.69 -6.62
N ALA A 216 7.74 -10.03 -6.62
CA ALA A 216 6.80 -9.56 -7.62
C ALA A 216 6.51 -8.05 -7.47
N PHE A 217 6.44 -7.55 -6.22
CA PHE A 217 6.33 -6.12 -5.95
C PHE A 217 7.64 -5.39 -6.26
N ALA A 218 8.78 -5.96 -5.88
CA ALA A 218 10.10 -5.39 -6.19
C ALA A 218 10.32 -5.25 -7.71
N SER A 219 9.91 -6.24 -8.50
CA SER A 219 9.98 -6.21 -9.96
C SER A 219 9.10 -5.10 -10.56
N LEU A 220 7.87 -4.96 -10.08
CA LEU A 220 6.97 -3.89 -10.51
C LEU A 220 7.56 -2.51 -10.21
N LEU A 221 8.08 -2.29 -8.99
CA LEU A 221 8.68 -1.01 -8.60
C LEU A 221 9.89 -0.64 -9.46
N ARG A 222 10.77 -1.61 -9.72
CA ARG A 222 11.93 -1.40 -10.59
C ARG A 222 11.47 -0.92 -11.96
N ARG A 223 10.52 -1.62 -12.58
CA ARG A 223 9.95 -1.26 -13.88
C ARG A 223 9.34 0.15 -13.89
N LEU A 224 8.58 0.51 -12.84
CA LEU A 224 7.99 1.85 -12.74
C LEU A 224 9.04 2.94 -12.60
N ARG A 225 10.10 2.72 -11.81
CA ARG A 225 11.21 3.68 -11.66
C ARG A 225 12.03 3.85 -12.93
N GLU A 226 12.27 2.76 -13.65
CA GLU A 226 13.00 2.80 -14.93
C GLU A 226 12.19 3.52 -16.03
N GLY A 227 10.88 3.34 -16.04
CA GLY A 227 10.01 3.91 -17.07
C GLY A 227 9.41 5.28 -16.74
N CYS A 228 9.39 5.70 -15.47
CA CYS A 228 8.87 6.99 -15.02
C CYS A 228 9.80 7.60 -13.97
N PRO A 229 10.73 8.48 -14.37
CA PRO A 229 11.69 9.11 -13.44
C PRO A 229 11.04 9.93 -12.32
N GLU A 230 9.78 10.34 -12.52
CA GLU A 230 9.00 11.12 -11.53
C GLU A 230 8.33 10.22 -10.46
N PHE A 231 8.38 8.88 -10.61
CA PHE A 231 7.85 7.90 -9.66
C PHE A 231 8.79 7.76 -8.45
#